data_77144822805873b128b5273cb8276682
#
_entry.id   77144822805873b128b5273cb8276682
#
_cell.length_a   1.000
_cell.length_b   1.000
_cell.length_c   1.000
_cell.angle_alpha   90.00
_cell.angle_beta   90.00
_cell.angle_gamma   90.00
#
_symmetry.space_group_name_H-M   'P 1'
#
loop_
_entity.id
_entity.type
_entity.pdbx_description
1 polymer ?
#
loop_
_entity_poly.entity_id
_entity_poly.type
_entity_poly.pdbx_seq_one_letter_code
_entity_poly.pdbx_strand_id
1 'polypeptide(L)'
;MEHPAAPSVPTPPSPVAIAPGRLQFSNIAAAALGDGLVAAHDQERIRFSAQGARNASEVHPLVLLANLKLAAAPPASGELGLERLTEWLAARTGVRYLRIDPTRVDVANATAVVSHAYARRHRILPLAMDAERVLVATSEPMARDWIPDLQHLTRRRVEIVLVNPLDLHRYSMEFFGVTRSVRNARSDARTEGGSLPSFEQLVELGRAGDVNADDHHVVSIVDWL
;
A
#
# COMPACT_ATOMS: atom_id res chain seq x y z
N MET A 1 -42.23 49.06 -11.89
CA MET A 1 -41.87 47.77 -12.54
C MET A 1 -40.69 47.22 -11.79
N GLU A 2 -40.93 46.38 -10.82
CA GLU A 2 -39.90 45.70 -10.01
C GLU A 2 -39.39 44.50 -10.78
N HIS A 3 -38.08 44.43 -11.00
CA HIS A 3 -37.41 43.31 -11.63
C HIS A 3 -37.27 42.19 -10.60
N PRO A 4 -37.77 40.98 -10.82
CA PRO A 4 -37.56 39.90 -9.86
C PRO A 4 -36.07 39.51 -9.86
N ALA A 5 -35.48 39.53 -8.65
CA ALA A 5 -34.13 39.06 -8.41
C ALA A 5 -33.97 37.58 -8.85
N ALA A 6 -32.99 37.31 -9.67
CA ALA A 6 -32.66 35.97 -10.09
C ALA A 6 -32.25 35.09 -8.88
N PRO A 7 -32.69 33.83 -8.81
CA PRO A 7 -32.31 32.94 -7.72
C PRO A 7 -30.78 32.75 -7.71
N SER A 8 -30.17 33.09 -6.60
CA SER A 8 -28.73 32.85 -6.36
C SER A 8 -28.47 31.35 -6.39
N VAL A 9 -27.73 30.89 -7.38
CA VAL A 9 -27.22 29.52 -7.46
C VAL A 9 -26.28 29.34 -6.26
N PRO A 10 -26.49 28.33 -5.39
CA PRO A 10 -25.60 28.09 -4.27
C PRO A 10 -24.20 27.78 -4.81
N THR A 11 -23.21 28.58 -4.41
CA THR A 11 -21.80 28.33 -4.73
C THR A 11 -21.44 26.97 -4.17
N PRO A 12 -20.85 26.05 -4.97
CA PRO A 12 -20.42 24.76 -4.47
C PRO A 12 -19.42 24.98 -3.33
N PRO A 13 -19.50 24.21 -2.24
CA PRO A 13 -18.58 24.34 -1.11
C PRO A 13 -17.14 24.17 -1.62
N SER A 14 -16.25 25.05 -1.17
CA SER A 14 -14.83 24.97 -1.51
C SER A 14 -14.28 23.60 -1.12
N PRO A 15 -13.49 22.94 -1.98
CA PRO A 15 -12.99 21.60 -1.73
C PRO A 15 -12.18 21.59 -0.42
N VAL A 16 -12.56 20.71 0.51
CA VAL A 16 -11.87 20.52 1.79
C VAL A 16 -10.45 20.05 1.49
N ALA A 17 -9.44 20.86 1.79
CA ALA A 17 -8.04 20.51 1.52
C ALA A 17 -7.61 19.29 2.37
N ILE A 18 -6.93 18.32 1.75
CA ILE A 18 -6.27 17.23 2.48
C ILE A 18 -4.95 17.77 3.03
N ALA A 19 -4.79 17.73 4.35
CA ALA A 19 -3.60 18.26 5.02
C ALA A 19 -2.33 17.47 4.61
N PRO A 20 -1.15 18.14 4.57
CA PRO A 20 0.13 17.46 4.41
C PRO A 20 0.38 16.42 5.51
N GLY A 21 1.12 15.35 5.17
CA GLY A 21 1.44 14.28 6.10
C GLY A 21 0.55 13.03 5.90
N ARG A 22 0.50 12.19 6.92
CA ARG A 22 -0.32 10.97 6.87
C ARG A 22 -1.80 11.29 6.82
N LEU A 23 -2.51 10.51 6.03
CA LEU A 23 -3.96 10.62 5.92
C LEU A 23 -4.61 10.30 7.27
N GLN A 24 -5.60 11.11 7.64
CA GLN A 24 -6.43 10.90 8.81
C GLN A 24 -7.87 10.59 8.36
N PHE A 25 -8.52 9.68 9.05
CA PHE A 25 -9.88 9.25 8.68
C PHE A 25 -10.86 10.43 8.66
N SER A 26 -10.81 11.30 9.67
CA SER A 26 -11.66 12.49 9.74
C SER A 26 -11.53 13.42 8.53
N ASN A 27 -10.27 13.62 8.06
CA ASN A 27 -9.99 14.49 6.90
C ASN A 27 -10.48 13.84 5.59
N ILE A 28 -10.26 12.53 5.44
CA ILE A 28 -10.73 11.77 4.27
C ILE A 28 -12.26 11.70 4.24
N ALA A 29 -12.89 11.45 5.37
CA ALA A 29 -14.35 11.44 5.51
C ALA A 29 -14.95 12.81 5.15
N ALA A 30 -14.39 13.91 5.69
CA ALA A 30 -14.82 15.26 5.37
C ALA A 30 -14.64 15.61 3.89
N ALA A 31 -13.51 15.20 3.29
CA ALA A 31 -13.24 15.40 1.88
C ALA A 31 -14.22 14.60 0.99
N ALA A 32 -14.50 13.34 1.33
CA ALA A 32 -15.46 12.50 0.59
C ALA A 32 -16.88 13.05 0.64
N LEU A 33 -17.30 13.61 1.79
CA LEU A 33 -18.58 14.32 1.93
C LEU A 33 -18.61 15.61 1.13
N GLY A 34 -17.54 16.42 1.21
CA GLY A 34 -17.43 17.69 0.49
C GLY A 34 -17.45 17.54 -1.02
N ASP A 35 -16.87 16.44 -1.54
CA ASP A 35 -16.86 16.12 -2.97
C ASP A 35 -18.16 15.40 -3.43
N GLY A 36 -19.10 15.16 -2.51
CA GLY A 36 -20.36 14.53 -2.85
C GLY A 36 -20.22 13.05 -3.27
N LEU A 37 -19.21 12.33 -2.79
CA LEU A 37 -19.04 10.91 -3.11
C LEU A 37 -20.11 10.02 -2.48
N VAL A 38 -20.57 10.39 -1.29
CA VAL A 38 -21.42 9.58 -0.42
C VAL A 38 -22.88 9.92 -0.63
N ALA A 39 -23.71 8.91 -0.84
CA ALA A 39 -25.14 9.08 -0.97
C ALA A 39 -25.76 9.75 0.27
N ALA A 40 -26.83 10.54 0.08
CA ALA A 40 -27.41 11.36 1.15
C ALA A 40 -27.80 10.57 2.40
N HIS A 41 -28.32 9.35 2.22
CA HIS A 41 -28.75 8.47 3.31
C HIS A 41 -27.60 7.93 4.17
N ASP A 42 -26.35 7.92 3.65
CA ASP A 42 -25.16 7.41 4.35
C ASP A 42 -24.30 8.52 4.97
N GLN A 43 -24.63 9.81 4.74
CA GLN A 43 -23.82 10.92 5.23
C GLN A 43 -23.72 10.99 6.77
N GLU A 44 -24.77 10.61 7.47
CA GLU A 44 -24.74 10.57 8.94
C GLU A 44 -23.85 9.43 9.47
N ARG A 45 -23.84 8.28 8.80
CA ARG A 45 -22.97 7.16 9.17
C ARG A 45 -21.48 7.52 9.08
N ILE A 46 -21.07 8.20 8.02
CA ILE A 46 -19.67 8.62 7.87
C ILE A 46 -19.31 9.70 8.90
N ARG A 47 -20.19 10.64 9.19
CA ARG A 47 -19.96 11.67 10.22
C ARG A 47 -19.77 11.06 11.60
N PHE A 48 -20.64 10.14 11.98
CA PHE A 48 -20.55 9.40 13.26
C PHE A 48 -19.25 8.62 13.36
N SER A 49 -18.89 7.87 12.32
CA SER A 49 -17.66 7.10 12.27
C SER A 49 -16.41 7.99 12.35
N ALA A 50 -16.43 9.18 11.75
CA ALA A 50 -15.33 10.13 11.81
C ALA A 50 -15.09 10.68 13.22
N GLN A 51 -16.13 10.81 14.04
CA GLN A 51 -16.02 11.23 15.44
C GLN A 51 -15.40 10.14 16.34
N GLY A 52 -15.70 8.85 16.07
CA GLY A 52 -15.19 7.71 16.83
C GLY A 52 -13.77 7.27 16.46
N ALA A 53 -13.32 7.59 15.27
CA ALA A 53 -12.08 7.02 14.69
C ALA A 53 -10.77 7.66 15.19
N ARG A 54 -10.78 8.47 16.23
CA ARG A 54 -9.60 9.21 16.74
C ARG A 54 -8.40 8.32 17.14
N ASN A 55 -8.60 7.01 17.32
CA ASN A 55 -7.59 6.07 17.83
C ASN A 55 -7.25 4.92 16.86
N ALA A 56 -7.78 4.87 15.66
CA ALA A 56 -7.52 3.78 14.70
C ALA A 56 -6.26 4.05 13.87
N SER A 57 -5.08 4.13 14.50
CA SER A 57 -3.83 4.53 13.84
C SER A 57 -3.18 3.45 12.96
N GLU A 58 -3.55 2.18 13.08
CA GLU A 58 -2.93 1.09 12.34
C GLU A 58 -3.56 0.84 10.97
N VAL A 59 -4.88 0.96 10.86
CA VAL A 59 -5.61 0.73 9.61
C VAL A 59 -5.61 1.98 8.74
N HIS A 60 -5.38 1.80 7.43
CA HIS A 60 -5.36 2.92 6.49
C HIS A 60 -6.75 3.58 6.38
N PRO A 61 -6.86 4.93 6.37
CA PRO A 61 -8.14 5.65 6.34
C PRO A 61 -9.08 5.26 5.19
N LEU A 62 -8.56 5.00 4.00
CA LEU A 62 -9.38 4.52 2.88
C LEU A 62 -9.96 3.12 3.13
N VAL A 63 -9.23 2.25 3.82
CA VAL A 63 -9.72 0.91 4.18
C VAL A 63 -10.85 1.03 5.21
N LEU A 64 -10.68 1.90 6.20
CA LEU A 64 -11.76 2.19 7.16
C LEU A 64 -13.01 2.72 6.46
N LEU A 65 -12.84 3.64 5.50
CA LEU A 65 -13.95 4.21 4.75
C LEU A 65 -14.65 3.16 3.88
N ALA A 66 -13.89 2.31 3.18
CA ALA A 66 -14.43 1.21 2.38
C ALA A 66 -15.21 0.20 3.23
N ASN A 67 -14.72 -0.10 4.45
CA ASN A 67 -15.38 -1.04 5.37
C ASN A 67 -16.75 -0.55 5.88
N LEU A 68 -17.05 0.75 5.75
CA LEU A 68 -18.38 1.27 6.04
C LEU A 68 -19.42 0.88 4.99
N LYS A 69 -19.01 0.35 3.83
CA LYS A 69 -19.91 -0.07 2.74
C LYS A 69 -20.93 1.01 2.38
N LEU A 70 -20.46 2.24 2.21
CA LEU A 70 -21.31 3.39 1.89
C LEU A 70 -21.76 3.33 0.43
N ALA A 71 -22.97 3.80 0.17
CA ALA A 71 -23.45 3.93 -1.20
C ALA A 71 -22.84 5.17 -1.87
N ALA A 72 -22.47 5.01 -3.14
CA ALA A 72 -22.02 6.12 -3.98
C ALA A 72 -23.17 7.08 -4.28
N ALA A 73 -22.87 8.38 -4.29
CA ALA A 73 -23.84 9.38 -4.74
C ALA A 73 -24.04 9.34 -6.26
N PRO A 74 -25.23 9.70 -6.75
CA PRO A 74 -25.48 9.84 -8.20
C PRO A 74 -24.48 10.84 -8.86
N PRO A 75 -24.13 10.66 -10.14
CA PRO A 75 -24.62 9.67 -11.08
C PRO A 75 -24.01 8.26 -10.90
N ALA A 76 -23.08 8.11 -9.99
CA ALA A 76 -22.48 6.84 -9.67
C ALA A 76 -23.47 5.94 -8.92
N SER A 77 -23.33 4.61 -9.07
CA SER A 77 -24.14 3.62 -8.39
C SER A 77 -23.28 2.56 -7.70
N GLY A 78 -23.87 1.85 -6.76
CA GLY A 78 -23.23 0.78 -6.03
C GLY A 78 -22.45 1.27 -4.80
N GLU A 79 -21.62 0.38 -4.25
CA GLU A 79 -20.82 0.60 -3.04
C GLU A 79 -19.53 1.37 -3.34
N LEU A 80 -19.11 2.23 -2.42
CA LEU A 80 -17.81 2.91 -2.44
C LEU A 80 -16.71 1.95 -2.00
N GLY A 81 -16.32 1.06 -2.92
CA GLY A 81 -15.21 0.15 -2.67
C GLY A 81 -13.85 0.85 -2.62
N LEU A 82 -12.84 0.15 -2.05
CA LEU A 82 -11.50 0.67 -1.80
C LEU A 82 -10.81 1.15 -3.09
N GLU A 83 -10.98 0.45 -4.19
CA GLU A 83 -10.41 0.81 -5.50
C GLU A 83 -10.90 2.20 -5.93
N ARG A 84 -12.21 2.40 -5.92
CA ARG A 84 -12.84 3.66 -6.30
C ARG A 84 -12.44 4.82 -5.38
N LEU A 85 -12.32 4.56 -4.08
CA LEU A 85 -11.83 5.55 -3.13
C LEU A 85 -10.36 5.91 -3.38
N THR A 86 -9.54 4.94 -3.83
CA THR A 86 -8.14 5.19 -4.18
C THR A 86 -8.04 6.03 -5.47
N GLU A 87 -8.82 5.71 -6.49
CA GLU A 87 -8.90 6.50 -7.74
C GLU A 87 -9.38 7.94 -7.48
N TRP A 88 -10.41 8.09 -6.63
CA TRP A 88 -10.85 9.42 -6.19
C TRP A 88 -9.75 10.21 -5.48
N LEU A 89 -9.02 9.58 -4.55
CA LEU A 89 -7.92 10.22 -3.83
C LEU A 89 -6.79 10.61 -4.81
N ALA A 90 -6.50 9.78 -5.80
CA ALA A 90 -5.53 10.06 -6.84
C ALA A 90 -5.89 11.33 -7.64
N ALA A 91 -7.11 11.38 -8.14
CA ALA A 91 -7.62 12.55 -8.86
C ALA A 91 -7.57 13.83 -8.00
N ARG A 92 -7.94 13.70 -6.72
CA ARG A 92 -7.97 14.83 -5.79
C ARG A 92 -6.59 15.37 -5.42
N THR A 93 -5.59 14.50 -5.31
CA THR A 93 -4.23 14.87 -4.92
C THR A 93 -3.31 15.15 -6.12
N GLY A 94 -3.78 14.92 -7.34
CA GLY A 94 -3.00 15.05 -8.56
C GLY A 94 -1.88 14.01 -8.68
N VAL A 95 -1.93 12.93 -7.91
CA VAL A 95 -0.98 11.82 -7.97
C VAL A 95 -1.56 10.72 -8.84
N ARG A 96 -0.80 10.28 -9.83
CA ARG A 96 -1.25 9.25 -10.77
C ARG A 96 -1.58 7.95 -10.03
N TYR A 97 -2.78 7.40 -10.25
CA TYR A 97 -3.15 6.07 -9.80
C TYR A 97 -2.44 4.99 -10.62
N LEU A 98 -1.97 3.95 -9.94
CA LEU A 98 -1.37 2.77 -10.56
C LEU A 98 -1.86 1.51 -9.86
N ARG A 99 -2.29 0.52 -10.63
CA ARG A 99 -2.48 -0.85 -10.16
C ARG A 99 -1.16 -1.60 -10.32
N ILE A 100 -0.63 -2.16 -9.23
CA ILE A 100 0.64 -2.88 -9.26
C ILE A 100 0.47 -4.17 -10.08
N ASP A 101 1.31 -4.33 -11.10
CA ASP A 101 1.49 -5.59 -11.82
C ASP A 101 2.79 -6.23 -11.33
N PRO A 102 2.72 -7.30 -10.51
CA PRO A 102 3.91 -7.91 -9.92
C PRO A 102 4.86 -8.50 -10.95
N THR A 103 4.37 -8.86 -12.12
CA THR A 103 5.21 -9.44 -13.20
C THR A 103 6.12 -8.41 -13.86
N ARG A 104 5.83 -7.13 -13.69
CA ARG A 104 6.57 -6.00 -14.26
C ARG A 104 7.50 -5.31 -13.26
N VAL A 105 7.51 -5.76 -12.01
CA VAL A 105 8.37 -5.20 -10.96
C VAL A 105 9.68 -5.97 -10.87
N ASP A 106 10.81 -5.28 -11.00
CA ASP A 106 12.11 -5.85 -10.67
C ASP A 106 12.28 -5.88 -9.14
N VAL A 107 11.82 -6.98 -8.54
CA VAL A 107 11.77 -7.15 -7.08
C VAL A 107 13.15 -7.01 -6.44
N ALA A 108 14.21 -7.51 -7.09
CA ALA A 108 15.57 -7.45 -6.56
C ALA A 108 16.06 -5.99 -6.44
N ASN A 109 15.91 -5.21 -7.51
CA ASN A 109 16.27 -3.80 -7.52
C ASN A 109 15.33 -2.96 -6.64
N ALA A 110 14.03 -3.22 -6.66
CA ALA A 110 13.04 -2.51 -5.85
C ALA A 110 13.34 -2.64 -4.34
N THR A 111 13.63 -3.87 -3.87
CA THR A 111 13.90 -4.14 -2.46
C THR A 111 15.33 -3.79 -2.01
N ALA A 112 16.24 -3.52 -2.96
CA ALA A 112 17.58 -3.02 -2.66
C ALA A 112 17.60 -1.53 -2.30
N VAL A 113 16.59 -0.76 -2.73
CA VAL A 113 16.54 0.70 -2.55
C VAL A 113 16.34 1.09 -1.10
N VAL A 114 15.46 0.40 -0.37
CA VAL A 114 15.13 0.70 1.03
C VAL A 114 14.94 -0.60 1.82
N SER A 115 15.11 -0.52 3.15
CA SER A 115 14.78 -1.66 4.02
C SER A 115 13.27 -1.87 4.13
N HIS A 116 12.84 -3.10 4.42
CA HIS A 116 11.42 -3.41 4.68
C HIS A 116 10.83 -2.56 5.82
N ALA A 117 11.60 -2.34 6.89
CA ALA A 117 11.17 -1.51 8.01
C ALA A 117 10.90 -0.04 7.58
N TYR A 118 11.77 0.52 6.73
CA TYR A 118 11.62 1.85 6.17
C TYR A 118 10.40 1.92 5.24
N ALA A 119 10.27 0.97 4.31
CA ALA A 119 9.14 0.87 3.39
C ALA A 119 7.79 0.79 4.13
N ARG A 120 7.71 -0.05 5.17
CA ARG A 120 6.53 -0.19 6.02
C ARG A 120 6.22 1.08 6.81
N ARG A 121 7.27 1.71 7.39
CA ARG A 121 7.11 2.96 8.16
C ARG A 121 6.50 4.08 7.33
N HIS A 122 6.97 4.26 6.09
CA HIS A 122 6.54 5.34 5.21
C HIS A 122 5.39 4.94 4.27
N ARG A 123 4.94 3.68 4.33
CA ARG A 123 3.90 3.11 3.44
C ARG A 123 4.25 3.33 1.97
N ILE A 124 5.47 2.95 1.61
CA ILE A 124 6.03 3.07 0.27
C ILE A 124 6.55 1.73 -0.23
N LEU A 125 6.60 1.57 -1.55
CA LEU A 125 7.22 0.42 -2.21
C LEU A 125 7.89 0.90 -3.51
N PRO A 126 9.21 0.87 -3.64
CA PRO A 126 9.86 1.09 -4.93
C PRO A 126 9.38 0.03 -5.93
N LEU A 127 9.04 0.45 -7.14
CA LEU A 127 8.54 -0.45 -8.21
C LEU A 127 9.55 -0.60 -9.36
N ALA A 128 10.24 0.49 -9.67
CA ALA A 128 11.22 0.50 -10.75
C ALA A 128 12.28 1.56 -10.47
N MET A 129 13.48 1.34 -10.99
CA MET A 129 14.58 2.28 -10.92
C MET A 129 15.35 2.25 -12.25
N ASP A 130 15.50 3.41 -12.85
CA ASP A 130 16.36 3.62 -14.03
C ASP A 130 17.54 4.57 -13.71
N ALA A 131 18.26 5.04 -14.71
CA ALA A 131 19.42 5.92 -14.52
C ALA A 131 19.06 7.29 -13.90
N GLU A 132 17.84 7.78 -14.11
CA GLU A 132 17.43 9.15 -13.79
C GLU A 132 16.40 9.20 -12.64
N ARG A 133 15.59 8.17 -12.46
CA ARG A 133 14.43 8.18 -11.56
C ARG A 133 14.22 6.87 -10.84
N VAL A 134 13.53 6.98 -9.71
CA VAL A 134 12.95 5.87 -8.96
C VAL A 134 11.44 6.06 -8.93
N LEU A 135 10.69 5.08 -9.42
CA LEU A 135 9.24 5.03 -9.32
C LEU A 135 8.85 4.37 -7.99
N VAL A 136 8.10 5.08 -7.18
CA VAL A 136 7.71 4.64 -5.83
C VAL A 136 6.19 4.64 -5.70
N ALA A 137 5.64 3.49 -5.39
CA ALA A 137 4.24 3.35 -4.98
C ALA A 137 4.06 3.82 -3.54
N THR A 138 2.98 4.54 -3.28
CA THR A 138 2.57 4.94 -1.93
C THR A 138 1.07 4.85 -1.77
N SER A 139 0.59 4.64 -0.55
CA SER A 139 -0.82 4.84 -0.18
C SER A 139 -1.05 6.19 0.52
N GLU A 140 0.03 6.95 0.79
CA GLU A 140 0.01 8.21 1.52
C GLU A 140 0.51 9.37 0.64
N PRO A 141 -0.29 9.86 -0.32
CA PRO A 141 0.19 10.80 -1.35
C PRO A 141 0.62 12.16 -0.78
N MET A 142 0.17 12.49 0.44
CA MET A 142 0.48 13.76 1.11
C MET A 142 1.67 13.65 2.09
N ALA A 143 2.11 12.43 2.44
CA ALA A 143 3.28 12.20 3.30
C ALA A 143 4.54 12.12 2.42
N ARG A 144 5.26 13.22 2.29
CA ARG A 144 6.41 13.38 1.38
C ARG A 144 7.74 13.60 2.09
N ASP A 145 7.76 13.47 3.40
CA ASP A 145 8.93 13.66 4.28
C ASP A 145 10.10 12.74 3.95
N TRP A 146 9.83 11.56 3.41
CA TRP A 146 10.81 10.55 3.00
C TRP A 146 11.45 10.79 1.62
N ILE A 147 10.88 11.68 0.79
CA ILE A 147 11.35 11.90 -0.59
C ILE A 147 12.79 12.44 -0.64
N PRO A 148 13.18 13.47 0.14
CA PRO A 148 14.56 13.98 0.14
C PRO A 148 15.59 12.91 0.51
N ASP A 149 15.28 12.07 1.52
CA ASP A 149 16.16 11.00 1.95
C ASP A 149 16.40 9.99 0.82
N LEU A 150 15.33 9.59 0.13
CA LEU A 150 15.41 8.66 -0.97
C LEU A 150 16.15 9.23 -2.19
N GLN A 151 15.93 10.52 -2.48
CA GLN A 151 16.66 11.23 -3.54
C GLN A 151 18.16 11.31 -3.21
N HIS A 152 18.50 11.60 -1.96
CA HIS A 152 19.89 11.64 -1.51
C HIS A 152 20.57 10.27 -1.61
N LEU A 153 19.88 9.21 -1.16
CA LEU A 153 20.38 7.84 -1.18
C LEU A 153 20.60 7.32 -2.60
N THR A 154 19.65 7.56 -3.50
CA THR A 154 19.68 7.01 -4.86
C THR A 154 20.36 7.92 -5.87
N ARG A 155 20.47 9.21 -5.56
CA ARG A 155 20.89 10.30 -6.47
C ARG A 155 20.02 10.37 -7.72
N ARG A 156 18.74 10.05 -7.58
CA ARG A 156 17.74 10.01 -8.65
C ARG A 156 16.51 10.82 -8.28
N ARG A 157 15.76 11.24 -9.29
CA ARG A 157 14.45 11.86 -9.08
C ARG A 157 13.46 10.82 -8.59
N VAL A 158 12.70 11.16 -7.57
CA VAL A 158 11.61 10.31 -7.07
C VAL A 158 10.31 10.69 -7.78
N GLU A 159 9.70 9.72 -8.45
CA GLU A 159 8.35 9.80 -9.02
C GLU A 159 7.42 8.96 -8.17
N ILE A 160 6.30 9.55 -7.72
CA ILE A 160 5.33 8.84 -6.87
C ILE A 160 4.09 8.45 -7.66
N VAL A 161 3.54 7.28 -7.33
CA VAL A 161 2.24 6.82 -7.80
C VAL A 161 1.40 6.36 -6.62
N LEU A 162 0.10 6.63 -6.69
CA LEU A 162 -0.84 6.17 -5.68
C LEU A 162 -1.33 4.77 -6.03
N VAL A 163 -1.35 3.90 -5.03
CA VAL A 163 -1.82 2.52 -5.17
C VAL A 163 -2.81 2.17 -4.06
N ASN A 164 -3.58 1.13 -4.29
CA ASN A 164 -4.48 0.57 -3.28
C ASN A 164 -3.69 0.18 -2.01
N PRO A 165 -4.09 0.65 -0.81
CA PRO A 165 -3.37 0.38 0.43
C PRO A 165 -3.19 -1.10 0.77
N LEU A 166 -4.18 -1.94 0.45
CA LEU A 166 -4.09 -3.39 0.69
C LEU A 166 -3.12 -4.05 -0.28
N ASP A 167 -3.11 -3.63 -1.54
CA ASP A 167 -2.14 -4.13 -2.53
C ASP A 167 -0.72 -3.69 -2.17
N LEU A 168 -0.54 -2.44 -1.75
CA LEU A 168 0.75 -1.96 -1.26
C LEU A 168 1.28 -2.82 -0.11
N HIS A 169 0.43 -3.11 0.86
CA HIS A 169 0.79 -3.96 2.00
C HIS A 169 1.15 -5.37 1.56
N ARG A 170 0.28 -6.01 0.76
CA ARG A 170 0.47 -7.37 0.25
C ARG A 170 1.78 -7.51 -0.53
N TYR A 171 2.01 -6.67 -1.55
CA TYR A 171 3.21 -6.74 -2.36
C TYR A 171 4.48 -6.34 -1.59
N SER A 172 4.37 -5.43 -0.62
CA SER A 172 5.49 -5.13 0.27
C SER A 172 5.92 -6.36 1.05
N MET A 173 4.98 -7.09 1.64
CA MET A 173 5.29 -8.34 2.37
C MET A 173 5.88 -9.40 1.45
N GLU A 174 5.29 -9.59 0.28
CA GLU A 174 5.71 -10.58 -0.71
C GLU A 174 7.13 -10.30 -1.23
N PHE A 175 7.39 -9.10 -1.74
CA PHE A 175 8.66 -8.76 -2.36
C PHE A 175 9.83 -8.78 -1.37
N PHE A 176 9.65 -8.19 -0.19
CA PHE A 176 10.68 -8.24 0.85
C PHE A 176 10.83 -9.64 1.47
N GLY A 177 9.76 -10.44 1.50
CA GLY A 177 9.80 -11.85 1.90
C GLY A 177 10.67 -12.69 0.96
N VAL A 178 10.38 -12.64 -0.33
CA VAL A 178 11.15 -13.34 -1.38
C VAL A 178 12.64 -12.95 -1.32
N THR A 179 12.94 -11.65 -1.23
CA THR A 179 14.33 -11.16 -1.15
C THR A 179 15.06 -11.69 0.07
N ARG A 180 14.38 -11.76 1.22
CA ARG A 180 14.94 -12.34 2.45
C ARG A 180 15.26 -13.82 2.26
N SER A 181 14.33 -14.61 1.72
CA SER A 181 14.52 -16.04 1.47
C SER A 181 15.69 -16.30 0.53
N VAL A 182 15.79 -15.56 -0.57
CA VAL A 182 16.92 -15.68 -1.52
C VAL A 182 18.25 -15.30 -0.86
N ARG A 183 18.25 -14.26 0.00
CA ARG A 183 19.47 -13.84 0.73
C ARG A 183 19.91 -14.90 1.73
N ASN A 184 18.99 -15.47 2.50
CA ASN A 184 19.27 -16.54 3.44
C ASN A 184 19.83 -17.78 2.72
N ALA A 185 19.18 -18.25 1.65
CA ALA A 185 19.68 -19.36 0.86
C ALA A 185 21.09 -19.13 0.29
N ARG A 186 21.43 -17.87 -0.06
CA ARG A 186 22.79 -17.53 -0.51
C ARG A 186 23.82 -17.45 0.64
N SER A 187 23.39 -17.05 1.83
CA SER A 187 24.27 -17.05 3.00
C SER A 187 24.57 -18.47 3.49
N ASP A 188 23.55 -19.32 3.49
CA ASP A 188 23.70 -20.73 3.87
C ASP A 188 24.63 -21.48 2.89
N ALA A 189 24.47 -21.24 1.58
CA ALA A 189 25.37 -21.76 0.56
C ALA A 189 26.83 -21.22 0.65
N ARG A 190 27.05 -20.08 1.31
CA ARG A 190 28.41 -19.54 1.55
C ARG A 190 29.03 -20.03 2.85
N THR A 191 28.22 -20.32 3.86
CA THR A 191 28.67 -20.84 5.16
C THR A 191 29.00 -22.32 5.05
N GLU A 192 28.31 -23.04 4.18
CA GLU A 192 28.62 -24.41 3.74
C GLU A 192 29.60 -24.38 2.56
N GLY A 193 30.79 -23.85 2.78
CA GLY A 193 31.96 -24.09 1.89
C GLY A 193 32.40 -25.56 1.83
N GLY A 194 31.50 -26.48 2.11
CA GLY A 194 31.59 -27.91 2.03
C GLY A 194 30.30 -28.44 1.43
N SER A 195 30.36 -28.84 0.18
CA SER A 195 29.42 -29.67 -0.58
C SER A 195 27.95 -29.54 -0.21
N LEU A 196 27.14 -29.01 -1.17
CA LEU A 196 25.70 -29.34 -1.22
C LEU A 196 25.57 -30.84 -0.95
N PRO A 197 24.73 -31.28 0.02
CA PRO A 197 24.44 -32.69 0.15
C PRO A 197 23.98 -33.15 -1.24
N SER A 198 24.76 -34.03 -1.86
CA SER A 198 24.40 -34.54 -3.19
C SER A 198 23.05 -35.20 -3.05
N PHE A 199 22.27 -35.21 -4.12
CA PHE A 199 20.96 -35.90 -4.14
C PHE A 199 21.09 -37.34 -3.57
N GLU A 200 22.24 -37.94 -3.68
CA GLU A 200 22.60 -39.23 -3.07
C GLU A 200 22.62 -39.20 -1.53
N GLN A 201 23.10 -38.12 -0.91
CA GLN A 201 23.07 -37.97 0.55
C GLN A 201 21.66 -37.75 1.08
N LEU A 202 20.80 -37.02 0.35
CA LEU A 202 19.36 -36.85 0.69
C LEU A 202 18.61 -38.20 0.56
N VAL A 203 18.95 -39.03 -0.44
CA VAL A 203 18.38 -40.38 -0.61
C VAL A 203 18.86 -41.31 0.50
N GLU A 204 20.09 -41.19 0.96
CA GLU A 204 20.66 -42.00 2.04
C GLU A 204 20.08 -41.63 3.41
N LEU A 205 19.87 -40.32 3.69
CA LEU A 205 19.12 -39.86 4.87
C LEU A 205 17.67 -40.37 4.88
N GLY A 206 17.01 -40.40 3.72
CA GLY A 206 15.66 -40.96 3.59
C GLY A 206 15.61 -42.48 3.76
N ARG A 207 16.70 -43.20 3.48
CA ARG A 207 16.83 -44.65 3.70
C ARG A 207 17.18 -45.01 5.15
N ALA A 208 17.82 -44.13 5.90
CA ALA A 208 18.23 -44.40 7.27
C ALA A 208 17.06 -44.40 8.27
N GLY A 209 15.85 -43.98 7.85
CA GLY A 209 14.60 -44.21 8.60
C GLY A 209 14.47 -43.45 9.95
N ASP A 210 15.34 -42.49 10.24
CA ASP A 210 15.36 -41.80 11.51
C ASP A 210 15.17 -40.29 11.32
N VAL A 211 14.02 -39.92 10.72
CA VAL A 211 13.60 -38.51 10.64
C VAL A 211 12.76 -38.20 11.86
N ASN A 212 13.41 -37.68 12.90
CA ASN A 212 12.72 -37.18 14.07
C ASN A 212 11.95 -35.90 13.68
N ALA A 213 10.67 -35.81 14.03
CA ALA A 213 9.78 -34.71 13.67
C ALA A 213 10.22 -33.32 14.25
N ASP A 214 11.25 -33.32 15.09
CA ASP A 214 11.83 -32.11 15.70
C ASP A 214 13.05 -31.56 14.95
N ASP A 215 13.40 -32.12 13.80
CA ASP A 215 14.52 -31.61 13.01
C ASP A 215 14.16 -30.30 12.32
N HIS A 216 14.85 -29.21 12.66
CA HIS A 216 14.59 -27.86 12.16
C HIS A 216 14.49 -27.75 10.63
N HIS A 217 15.09 -28.69 9.88
CA HIS A 217 15.02 -28.74 8.42
C HIS A 217 13.66 -29.27 7.89
N VAL A 218 12.99 -30.14 8.63
CA VAL A 218 11.67 -30.69 8.25
C VAL A 218 10.59 -29.67 8.51
N VAL A 219 10.68 -28.93 9.64
CA VAL A 219 9.76 -27.84 9.99
C VAL A 219 9.81 -26.72 8.95
N SER A 220 11.00 -26.40 8.43
CA SER A 220 11.18 -25.36 7.41
C SER A 220 10.55 -25.69 6.06
N ILE A 221 10.35 -26.98 5.72
CA ILE A 221 9.71 -27.42 4.47
C ILE A 221 8.18 -27.44 4.62
N VAL A 222 7.67 -27.75 5.81
CA VAL A 222 6.21 -27.80 6.08
C VAL A 222 5.62 -26.41 6.20
N ASP A 223 6.37 -25.43 6.73
CA ASP A 223 5.95 -24.02 6.77
C ASP A 223 5.93 -23.35 5.37
N TRP A 224 6.39 -24.06 4.34
CA TRP A 224 6.46 -23.56 2.97
C TRP A 224 5.32 -24.07 2.06
N LEU A 225 4.50 -25.02 2.54
CA LEU A 225 3.32 -25.58 1.86
C LEU A 225 2.02 -24.95 2.42
#